data_9ebc10fb82525bbc803485f51b49de1e
#
_entry.id   9ebc10fb82525bbc803485f51b49de1e
#
_cell.length_a   1.000
_cell.length_b   1.000
_cell.length_c   1.000
_cell.angle_alpha   90.00
_cell.angle_beta   90.00
_cell.angle_gamma   90.00
#
_symmetry.space_group_name_H-M   'P 1'
#
loop_
_entity.id
_entity.type
_entity.pdbx_description
1 polymer ?
#
loop_
_entity_poly.entity_id
_entity_poly.type
_entity_poly.pdbx_seq_one_letter_code
_entity_poly.pdbx_strand_id
1 'polypeptide(L)'
;MTSEYTKPLPRPISEERTRPFWDATKRHELVMPRCKTCDQKFFYPREDCPKCLSNNLEWIQVSGKGRLHSFTIIRQPANPVFIEDVPYIYAMVQLDEGPRMISTVVQCDIKDAEIDMPLVAVFDDITPEWTLVKFKPA
;
A
#
# COMPACT_ATOMS: atom_id res chain seq x y z
N MET A 1 -9.65 -7.48 -22.69
CA MET A 1 -8.99 -6.29 -23.23
C MET A 1 -8.16 -5.64 -22.16
N THR A 2 -6.88 -5.54 -22.39
CA THR A 2 -5.99 -4.89 -21.44
C THR A 2 -6.20 -3.37 -21.55
N SER A 3 -6.53 -2.72 -20.44
CA SER A 3 -6.52 -1.28 -20.39
C SER A 3 -5.08 -0.80 -20.62
N GLU A 4 -4.91 0.19 -21.44
CA GLU A 4 -3.61 0.79 -21.67
C GLU A 4 -3.22 1.62 -20.44
N TYR A 5 -2.42 1.02 -19.56
CA TYR A 5 -1.88 1.74 -18.44
C TYR A 5 -0.69 2.56 -18.94
N THR A 6 -0.81 3.89 -18.87
CA THR A 6 0.17 4.81 -19.44
C THR A 6 1.12 5.43 -18.43
N LYS A 7 0.92 5.16 -17.15
CA LYS A 7 1.75 5.73 -16.08
C LYS A 7 2.94 4.81 -15.76
N PRO A 8 3.97 5.33 -15.05
CA PRO A 8 5.11 4.51 -14.69
C PRO A 8 4.70 3.26 -13.89
N LEU A 9 5.31 2.14 -14.21
CA LEU A 9 5.08 0.88 -13.49
C LEU A 9 5.95 0.82 -12.25
N PRO A 10 5.56 0.03 -11.24
CA PRO A 10 6.42 -0.22 -10.09
C PRO A 10 7.78 -0.75 -10.54
N ARG A 11 8.86 -0.25 -9.93
CA ARG A 11 10.23 -0.69 -10.20
C ARG A 11 10.95 -0.91 -8.88
N PRO A 12 10.68 -2.03 -8.21
CA PRO A 12 11.31 -2.30 -6.92
C PRO A 12 12.82 -2.34 -7.04
N ILE A 13 13.52 -1.62 -6.17
CA ILE A 13 14.98 -1.60 -6.13
C ILE A 13 15.53 -2.97 -5.72
N SER A 14 14.86 -3.61 -4.77
CA SER A 14 15.21 -4.93 -4.27
C SER A 14 14.09 -5.90 -4.60
N GLU A 15 14.05 -6.36 -5.84
CA GLU A 15 12.95 -7.18 -6.33
C GLU A 15 12.77 -8.47 -5.53
N GLU A 16 13.87 -9.15 -5.21
CA GLU A 16 13.78 -10.39 -4.42
C GLU A 16 13.17 -10.17 -3.05
N ARG A 17 13.53 -9.07 -2.40
CA ARG A 17 13.04 -8.73 -1.06
C ARG A 17 11.54 -8.43 -1.08
N THR A 18 11.06 -7.81 -2.13
CA THR A 18 9.67 -7.36 -2.22
C THR A 18 8.78 -8.31 -3.04
N ARG A 19 9.37 -9.32 -3.67
CA ARG A 19 8.62 -10.25 -4.52
C ARG A 19 7.44 -10.89 -3.80
N PRO A 20 7.56 -11.37 -2.56
CA PRO A 20 6.41 -11.95 -1.87
C PRO A 20 5.25 -10.97 -1.73
N PHE A 21 5.56 -9.69 -1.51
CA PHE A 21 4.54 -8.64 -1.46
C PHE A 21 3.81 -8.51 -2.79
N TRP A 22 4.57 -8.36 -3.90
CA TRP A 22 3.98 -8.17 -5.21
C TRP A 22 3.22 -9.41 -5.70
N ASP A 23 3.73 -10.60 -5.41
CA ASP A 23 3.03 -11.83 -5.74
C ASP A 23 1.71 -11.94 -4.98
N ALA A 24 1.69 -11.54 -3.72
CA ALA A 24 0.47 -11.53 -2.92
C ALA A 24 -0.57 -10.55 -3.46
N THR A 25 -0.14 -9.36 -3.88
CA THR A 25 -1.07 -8.37 -4.45
C THR A 25 -1.76 -8.90 -5.70
N LYS A 26 -1.08 -9.70 -6.50
CA LYS A 26 -1.68 -10.33 -7.68
C LYS A 26 -2.79 -11.31 -7.30
N ARG A 27 -2.71 -11.89 -6.11
CA ARG A 27 -3.77 -12.75 -5.55
C ARG A 27 -4.81 -11.94 -4.76
N HIS A 28 -4.69 -10.62 -4.75
CA HIS A 28 -5.52 -9.71 -3.96
C HIS A 28 -5.40 -9.97 -2.45
N GLU A 29 -4.17 -10.21 -2.01
CA GLU A 29 -3.83 -10.38 -0.61
C GLU A 29 -2.81 -9.31 -0.20
N LEU A 30 -2.97 -8.78 1.00
CA LEU A 30 -1.99 -7.86 1.58
C LEU A 30 -1.16 -8.62 2.60
N VAL A 31 0.16 -8.64 2.40
CA VAL A 31 1.08 -9.32 3.30
C VAL A 31 2.17 -8.35 3.75
N MET A 32 2.77 -8.65 4.89
CA MET A 32 3.86 -7.86 5.42
C MET A 32 4.81 -8.73 6.24
N PRO A 33 6.06 -8.28 6.46
CA PRO A 33 6.99 -9.02 7.29
C PRO A 33 6.62 -8.97 8.77
N ARG A 34 6.89 -10.07 9.44
CA ARG A 34 6.80 -10.19 10.89
C ARG A 34 8.10 -10.79 11.40
N CYS A 35 8.66 -10.21 12.46
CA CYS A 35 9.85 -10.74 13.10
C CYS A 35 9.47 -11.90 14.03
N LYS A 36 10.06 -13.07 13.81
CA LYS A 36 9.81 -14.23 14.67
C LYS A 36 10.48 -14.10 16.02
N THR A 37 11.50 -13.27 16.14
CA THR A 37 12.23 -13.08 17.39
C THR A 37 11.50 -12.17 18.37
N CYS A 38 11.01 -11.01 17.91
CA CYS A 38 10.37 -10.02 18.78
C CYS A 38 8.89 -9.76 18.47
N ASP A 39 8.32 -10.47 17.48
CA ASP A 39 6.92 -10.37 17.04
C ASP A 39 6.57 -9.03 16.38
N GLN A 40 7.53 -8.19 16.07
CA GLN A 40 7.27 -6.92 15.41
C GLN A 40 6.78 -7.14 13.97
N LYS A 41 5.61 -6.60 13.67
CA LYS A 41 5.13 -6.49 12.30
C LYS A 41 5.56 -5.14 11.76
N PHE A 42 5.97 -5.06 10.51
CA PHE A 42 6.44 -3.80 9.96
C PHE A 42 6.17 -3.70 8.46
N PHE A 43 6.19 -2.48 7.98
CA PHE A 43 6.10 -2.11 6.58
C PHE A 43 6.91 -0.83 6.43
N TYR A 44 7.81 -0.70 5.53
CA TYR A 44 8.06 -1.46 4.29
C TYR A 44 9.04 -2.61 4.53
N PRO A 45 9.06 -3.64 3.62
CA PRO A 45 9.92 -4.82 3.80
C PRO A 45 11.40 -4.50 3.90
N ARG A 46 12.09 -5.16 4.84
CA ARG A 46 13.52 -5.02 5.08
C ARG A 46 14.13 -6.40 5.28
N GLU A 47 15.45 -6.47 5.20
CA GLU A 47 16.17 -7.73 5.47
C GLU A 47 16.21 -8.04 6.97
N ASP A 48 16.21 -7.00 7.79
CA ASP A 48 16.31 -7.14 9.24
C ASP A 48 15.16 -6.42 9.91
N CYS A 49 14.77 -6.93 11.08
CA CYS A 49 13.73 -6.29 11.88
C CYS A 49 14.17 -4.88 12.30
N PRO A 50 13.35 -3.85 12.08
CA PRO A 50 13.72 -2.48 12.48
C PRO A 50 13.79 -2.29 13.99
N LYS A 51 13.21 -3.20 14.78
CA LYS A 51 13.19 -3.10 16.23
C LYS A 51 14.34 -3.85 16.89
N CYS A 52 14.58 -5.12 16.53
CA CYS A 52 15.58 -5.96 17.20
C CYS A 52 16.74 -6.38 16.30
N LEU A 53 16.72 -6.00 15.01
CA LEU A 53 17.75 -6.29 14.02
C LEU A 53 17.92 -7.76 13.68
N SER A 54 17.00 -8.63 14.12
CA SER A 54 17.00 -10.04 13.75
C SER A 54 16.64 -10.19 12.26
N ASN A 55 17.24 -11.16 11.59
CA ASN A 55 16.88 -11.51 10.21
C ASN A 55 15.89 -12.68 10.13
N ASN A 56 15.41 -13.16 11.28
CA ASN A 56 14.46 -14.28 11.33
C ASN A 56 13.05 -13.77 11.08
N LEU A 57 12.75 -13.52 9.80
CA LEU A 57 11.49 -12.89 9.37
C LEU A 57 10.61 -13.88 8.63
N GLU A 58 9.30 -13.63 8.67
CA GLU A 58 8.31 -14.35 7.87
C GLU A 58 7.33 -13.36 7.27
N TRP A 59 6.66 -13.78 6.21
CA TRP A 59 5.58 -13.00 5.62
C TRP A 59 4.26 -13.48 6.21
N ILE A 60 3.42 -12.53 6.63
CA ILE A 60 2.09 -12.83 7.14
C ILE A 60 1.05 -12.08 6.33
N GLN A 61 -0.12 -12.69 6.18
CA GLN A 61 -1.26 -12.03 5.58
C GLN A 61 -1.96 -11.18 6.63
N VAL A 62 -2.36 -9.97 6.23
CA VAL A 62 -3.11 -9.06 7.09
C VAL A 62 -4.49 -8.82 6.51
N SER A 63 -5.38 -8.23 7.31
CA SER A 63 -6.78 -8.09 6.95
C SER A 63 -7.03 -7.11 5.80
N GLY A 64 -6.12 -6.17 5.58
CA GLY A 64 -6.36 -5.08 4.65
C GLY A 64 -7.26 -4.00 5.21
N LYS A 65 -7.63 -4.08 6.48
CA LYS A 65 -8.45 -3.08 7.15
C LYS A 65 -7.58 -2.10 7.91
N GLY A 66 -8.02 -0.86 7.96
CA GLY A 66 -7.28 0.17 8.68
C GLY A 66 -8.08 1.45 8.79
N ARG A 67 -7.37 2.52 9.11
CA ARG A 67 -7.95 3.85 9.27
C ARG A 67 -7.08 4.88 8.59
N LEU A 68 -7.69 5.97 8.17
CA LEU A 68 -6.98 7.10 7.56
C LEU A 68 -6.25 7.87 8.66
N HIS A 69 -4.95 7.60 8.79
CA HIS A 69 -4.15 8.24 9.84
C HIS A 69 -3.87 9.71 9.52
N SER A 70 -3.49 9.99 8.29
CA SER A 70 -3.28 11.35 7.79
C SER A 70 -3.42 11.36 6.28
N PHE A 71 -3.66 12.53 5.71
CA PHE A 71 -3.79 12.65 4.27
C PHE A 71 -3.54 14.08 3.81
N THR A 72 -3.30 14.19 2.51
CA THR A 72 -3.34 15.48 1.82
C THR A 72 -4.00 15.30 0.47
N ILE A 73 -4.50 16.40 -0.07
CA ILE A 73 -5.12 16.38 -1.41
C ILE A 73 -4.06 16.88 -2.38
N ILE A 74 -3.72 16.03 -3.34
CA ILE A 74 -2.76 16.38 -4.39
C ILE A 74 -3.54 17.07 -5.51
N ARG A 75 -3.25 18.34 -5.72
CA ARG A 75 -3.87 19.14 -6.77
C ARG A 75 -2.90 19.46 -7.91
N GLN A 76 -1.60 19.37 -7.61
CA GLN A 76 -0.55 19.55 -8.60
C GLN A 76 0.42 18.38 -8.47
N PRO A 77 0.43 17.44 -9.42
CA PRO A 77 1.26 16.24 -9.29
C PRO A 77 2.74 16.57 -9.50
N ALA A 78 3.61 15.86 -8.79
CA ALA A 78 5.06 15.99 -8.97
C ALA A 78 5.50 15.48 -10.34
N ASN A 79 4.80 14.49 -10.88
CA ASN A 79 5.04 13.97 -12.22
C ASN A 79 3.84 14.30 -13.09
N PRO A 80 4.04 15.02 -14.24
CA PRO A 80 2.93 15.44 -15.11
C PRO A 80 2.06 14.30 -15.64
N VAL A 81 2.55 13.06 -15.64
CA VAL A 81 1.74 11.92 -16.12
C VAL A 81 0.53 11.65 -15.23
N PHE A 82 0.48 12.21 -14.01
CA PHE A 82 -0.64 12.06 -13.10
C PHE A 82 -1.62 13.23 -13.15
N ILE A 83 -1.46 14.15 -14.12
CA ILE A 83 -2.33 15.35 -14.19
C ILE A 83 -3.81 15.02 -14.35
N GLU A 84 -4.12 13.90 -14.99
CA GLU A 84 -5.50 13.46 -15.17
C GLU A 84 -6.13 12.90 -13.89
N ASP A 85 -5.30 12.53 -12.93
CA ASP A 85 -5.77 11.91 -11.69
C ASP A 85 -6.05 12.91 -10.57
N VAL A 86 -5.56 14.15 -10.72
CA VAL A 86 -5.77 15.17 -9.69
C VAL A 86 -7.20 15.74 -9.76
N PRO A 87 -7.79 16.14 -8.62
CA PRO A 87 -7.25 15.97 -7.28
C PRO A 87 -7.39 14.53 -6.79
N TYR A 88 -6.40 14.04 -6.06
CA TYR A 88 -6.48 12.73 -5.45
C TYR A 88 -5.98 12.78 -4.00
N ILE A 89 -6.37 11.77 -3.22
CA ILE A 89 -6.05 11.69 -1.80
C ILE A 89 -4.75 10.90 -1.64
N TYR A 90 -3.70 11.57 -1.17
CA TYR A 90 -2.44 10.93 -0.78
C TYR A 90 -2.55 10.62 0.71
N ALA A 91 -2.53 9.33 1.05
CA ALA A 91 -2.94 8.88 2.36
C ALA A 91 -1.87 8.08 3.08
N MET A 92 -1.80 8.28 4.40
CA MET A 92 -1.11 7.35 5.29
C MET A 92 -2.16 6.53 6.01
N VAL A 93 -2.14 5.22 5.78
CA VAL A 93 -3.12 4.28 6.33
C VAL A 93 -2.53 3.58 7.55
N GLN A 94 -3.23 3.65 8.67
CA GLN A 94 -2.91 2.90 9.88
C GLN A 94 -3.62 1.56 9.79
N LEU A 95 -2.85 0.50 9.56
CA LEU A 95 -3.43 -0.85 9.47
C LEU A 95 -3.81 -1.36 10.85
N ASP A 96 -4.85 -2.20 10.90
CA ASP A 96 -5.32 -2.79 12.15
C ASP A 96 -4.22 -3.59 12.86
N GLU A 97 -3.31 -4.19 12.08
CA GLU A 97 -2.20 -4.97 12.61
C GLU A 97 -1.05 -4.12 13.17
N GLY A 98 -1.10 -2.80 13.01
CA GLY A 98 -0.15 -1.87 13.61
C GLY A 98 0.70 -1.05 12.66
N PRO A 99 1.28 -1.60 11.60
CA PRO A 99 2.11 -0.80 10.68
C PRO A 99 1.30 0.21 9.89
N ARG A 100 2.00 1.23 9.40
CA ARG A 100 1.42 2.24 8.52
C ARG A 100 1.97 2.08 7.13
N MET A 101 1.16 2.40 6.13
CA MET A 101 1.62 2.40 4.74
C MET A 101 1.06 3.59 4.00
N ILE A 102 1.80 4.02 2.99
CA ILE A 102 1.39 5.11 2.10
C ILE A 102 0.57 4.51 0.97
N SER A 103 -0.56 5.14 0.66
CA SER A 103 -1.41 4.71 -0.45
C SER A 103 -2.28 5.88 -0.90
N THR A 104 -3.36 5.58 -1.58
CA THR A 104 -4.37 6.55 -1.98
C THR A 104 -5.74 6.01 -1.60
N VAL A 105 -6.68 6.92 -1.31
CA VAL A 105 -8.07 6.54 -1.04
C VAL A 105 -8.86 6.76 -2.32
N VAL A 106 -9.46 5.70 -2.81
CA VAL A 106 -10.30 5.72 -4.03
C VAL A 106 -11.76 5.51 -3.64
N GLN A 107 -12.67 5.71 -4.60
CA GLN A 107 -14.10 5.57 -4.38
C GLN A 107 -14.60 6.45 -3.21
N CYS A 108 -13.95 7.61 -3.06
CA CYS A 108 -14.23 8.57 -2.00
C CYS A 108 -14.03 9.96 -2.59
N ASP A 109 -15.01 10.83 -2.42
CA ASP A 109 -14.87 12.23 -2.82
C ASP A 109 -13.84 12.89 -1.89
N ILE A 110 -13.01 13.77 -2.43
CA ILE A 110 -11.97 14.44 -1.64
C ILE A 110 -12.55 15.22 -0.44
N LYS A 111 -13.77 15.72 -0.56
CA LYS A 111 -14.45 16.45 0.52
C LYS A 111 -14.91 15.54 1.65
N ASP A 112 -15.01 14.23 1.41
CA ASP A 112 -15.49 13.27 2.38
C ASP A 112 -14.38 12.57 3.15
N ALA A 113 -13.12 12.87 2.83
CA ALA A 113 -11.99 12.31 3.54
C ALA A 113 -11.90 12.87 4.95
N GLU A 114 -11.88 12.00 5.95
CA GLU A 114 -11.81 12.37 7.37
C GLU A 114 -10.76 11.55 8.09
N ILE A 115 -10.04 12.18 9.02
CA ILE A 115 -9.09 11.47 9.89
C ILE A 115 -9.83 10.39 10.67
N ASP A 116 -9.21 9.24 10.80
CA ASP A 116 -9.71 8.03 11.47
C ASP A 116 -10.87 7.33 10.77
N MET A 117 -11.26 7.75 9.57
CA MET A 117 -12.31 7.03 8.85
C MET A 117 -11.85 5.59 8.55
N PRO A 118 -12.76 4.61 8.69
CA PRO A 118 -12.43 3.23 8.37
C PRO A 118 -12.14 3.04 6.89
N LEU A 119 -11.12 2.25 6.59
CA LEU A 119 -10.69 1.95 5.23
C LEU A 119 -10.51 0.45 5.05
N VAL A 120 -10.64 -0.01 3.81
CA VAL A 120 -10.37 -1.39 3.43
C VAL A 120 -9.56 -1.40 2.13
N ALA A 121 -8.63 -2.33 2.00
CA ALA A 121 -7.78 -2.45 0.84
C ALA A 121 -8.57 -2.82 -0.41
N VAL A 122 -8.18 -2.21 -1.53
CA VAL A 122 -8.69 -2.52 -2.87
C VAL A 122 -7.47 -2.81 -3.74
N PHE A 123 -7.57 -3.84 -4.56
CA PHE A 123 -6.46 -4.25 -5.41
C PHE A 123 -6.75 -3.85 -6.86
N ASP A 124 -5.87 -3.03 -7.41
CA ASP A 124 -6.00 -2.48 -8.76
C ASP A 124 -5.01 -3.19 -9.68
N ASP A 125 -5.50 -4.10 -10.50
CA ASP A 125 -4.70 -4.84 -11.48
C ASP A 125 -4.41 -3.92 -12.67
N ILE A 126 -3.35 -3.12 -12.57
CA ILE A 126 -3.01 -2.12 -13.59
C ILE A 126 -2.45 -2.77 -14.87
N THR A 127 -1.78 -3.90 -14.72
CA THR A 127 -1.30 -4.72 -15.84
C THR A 127 -1.38 -6.19 -15.42
N PRO A 128 -1.20 -7.16 -16.35
CA PRO A 128 -1.14 -8.57 -15.95
C PRO A 128 -0.03 -8.89 -14.96
N GLU A 129 1.03 -8.10 -14.92
CA GLU A 129 2.19 -8.34 -14.04
C GLU A 129 2.11 -7.55 -12.73
N TRP A 130 1.35 -6.45 -12.67
CA TRP A 130 1.38 -5.54 -11.53
C TRP A 130 -0.01 -5.23 -10.99
N THR A 131 -0.14 -5.29 -9.67
CA THR A 131 -1.35 -4.92 -8.94
C THR A 131 -0.95 -3.91 -7.86
N LEU A 132 -1.66 -2.79 -7.81
CA LEU A 132 -1.44 -1.77 -6.78
C LEU A 132 -2.43 -1.96 -5.63
N VAL A 133 -1.96 -1.71 -4.41
CA VAL A 133 -2.83 -1.70 -3.24
C VAL A 133 -3.31 -0.27 -3.01
N LYS A 134 -4.59 -0.08 -3.07
CA LYS A 134 -5.27 1.19 -2.77
C LYS A 134 -6.27 0.94 -1.65
N PHE A 135 -6.88 1.98 -1.13
CA PHE A 135 -7.87 1.86 -0.08
C PHE A 135 -9.15 2.59 -0.47
N LYS A 136 -10.24 2.12 0.08
CA LYS A 136 -11.55 2.77 -0.07
C LYS A 136 -12.25 2.83 1.30
N PRO A 137 -13.27 3.69 1.46
CA PRO A 137 -14.08 3.67 2.67
C PRO A 137 -14.66 2.28 2.91
N ALA A 138 -14.56 1.84 4.14
CA ALA A 138 -15.07 0.52 4.52
C ALA A 138 -16.60 0.54 4.63
#